data_476ce41ac055a97eb224cd37fe5cf129
#
_entry.id   476ce41ac055a97eb224cd37fe5cf129
#
_cell.length_a   1.000
_cell.length_b   1.000
_cell.length_c   1.000
_cell.angle_alpha   90.00
_cell.angle_beta   90.00
_cell.angle_gamma   90.00
#
_symmetry.space_group_name_H-M   'P 1'
#
loop_
_entity.id
_entity.type
_entity.pdbx_description
1 polymer ?
#
loop_
_entity_poly.entity_id
_entity_poly.type
_entity_poly.pdbx_seq_one_letter_code
_entity_poly.pdbx_strand_id
1 'polypeptide(L)'
;MKITVKYFSWVRVKIQKSHDHFEFPEIITFSKLKKELINKNSFYDEIFKDNSVKFFLNLKEIADENMLINDGDEIALLPPVTGG
;
A
#
# COMPACT_ATOMS: atom_id res chain seq x y z
N MET A 1 4.78 -13.48 8.02
CA MET A 1 4.17 -12.15 8.20
C MET A 1 2.98 -11.99 7.26
N LYS A 2 1.83 -11.68 7.80
CA LYS A 2 0.61 -11.44 7.01
C LYS A 2 0.21 -9.99 7.14
N ILE A 3 -0.12 -9.36 6.01
CA ILE A 3 -0.58 -7.97 5.98
C ILE A 3 -1.83 -7.82 5.13
N THR A 4 -2.57 -6.75 5.37
CA THR A 4 -3.71 -6.36 4.56
C THR A 4 -3.39 -5.04 3.86
N VAL A 5 -3.68 -4.96 2.57
CA VAL A 5 -3.56 -3.71 1.82
C VAL A 5 -4.95 -3.29 1.38
N LYS A 6 -5.36 -2.09 1.79
CA LYS A 6 -6.69 -1.56 1.46
C LYS A 6 -6.59 -0.49 0.38
N TYR A 7 -7.57 -0.52 -0.50
CA TYR A 7 -7.63 0.37 -1.65
C TYR A 7 -8.83 1.31 -1.54
N PHE A 8 -8.64 2.57 -1.90
CA PHE A 8 -9.69 3.59 -1.83
C PHE A 8 -9.76 4.39 -3.11
N SER A 9 -10.93 4.96 -3.39
CA SER A 9 -11.15 5.89 -4.49
C SER A 9 -10.74 5.27 -5.84
N TRP A 10 -10.01 5.99 -6.69
CA TRP A 10 -9.64 5.49 -8.02
C TRP A 10 -8.70 4.28 -7.96
N VAL A 11 -7.92 4.14 -6.91
CA VAL A 11 -7.04 2.96 -6.73
C VAL A 11 -7.91 1.71 -6.62
N ARG A 12 -8.99 1.78 -5.84
CA ARG A 12 -9.95 0.69 -5.69
C ARG A 12 -10.60 0.32 -7.01
N VAL A 13 -10.99 1.32 -7.79
CA VAL A 13 -11.59 1.11 -9.10
C VAL A 13 -10.60 0.46 -10.07
N LYS A 14 -9.36 0.93 -10.08
CA LYS A 14 -8.33 0.43 -10.98
C LYS A 14 -7.95 -1.02 -10.67
N ILE A 15 -7.81 -1.36 -9.40
CA ILE A 15 -7.45 -2.71 -8.97
C ILE A 15 -8.66 -3.64 -8.98
N GLN A 16 -9.87 -3.07 -8.89
CA GLN A 16 -11.14 -3.81 -8.86
C GLN A 16 -11.33 -4.64 -7.59
N LYS A 17 -10.78 -4.19 -6.50
CA LYS A 17 -10.91 -4.82 -5.18
C LYS A 17 -10.92 -3.77 -4.11
N SER A 18 -11.52 -4.08 -2.96
CA SER A 18 -11.44 -3.19 -1.80
C SER A 18 -10.17 -3.41 -1.00
N HIS A 19 -9.62 -4.61 -1.04
CA HIS A 19 -8.41 -4.95 -0.29
C HIS A 19 -7.79 -6.26 -0.82
N ASP A 20 -6.55 -6.49 -0.42
CA ASP A 20 -5.85 -7.75 -0.64
C ASP A 20 -5.12 -8.15 0.64
N HIS A 21 -4.90 -9.45 0.79
CA HIS A 21 -4.06 -10.00 1.86
C HIS A 21 -2.79 -10.57 1.22
N PHE A 22 -1.65 -10.24 1.82
CA PHE A 22 -0.36 -10.76 1.36
C PHE A 22 0.38 -11.41 2.49
N GLU A 23 1.20 -12.42 2.14
CA GLU A 23 2.03 -13.10 3.10
C GLU A 23 3.48 -13.05 2.64
N PHE A 24 4.37 -12.70 3.55
CA PHE A 24 5.81 -12.64 3.30
C PHE A 24 6.54 -13.46 4.37
N PRO A 25 7.70 -14.05 4.02
CA PRO A 25 8.38 -14.94 4.97
C PRO A 25 8.97 -14.22 6.18
N GLU A 26 9.19 -12.93 6.10
CA GLU A 26 9.80 -12.18 7.20
C GLU A 26 9.36 -10.72 7.22
N ILE A 27 9.72 -10.01 8.28
CA ILE A 27 9.48 -8.58 8.41
C ILE A 27 10.31 -7.84 7.35
N ILE A 28 9.69 -6.90 6.67
CA ILE A 28 10.35 -6.14 5.59
C ILE A 28 10.13 -4.64 5.80
N THR A 29 10.98 -3.83 5.15
CA THR A 29 10.80 -2.39 5.13
C THR A 29 9.68 -1.99 4.18
N PHE A 30 9.16 -0.79 4.35
CA PHE A 30 8.15 -0.25 3.41
C PHE A 30 8.70 -0.19 1.98
N SER A 31 9.95 0.21 1.82
CA SER A 31 10.61 0.24 0.50
C SER A 31 10.59 -1.13 -0.17
N LYS A 32 10.93 -2.19 0.58
CA LYS A 32 10.91 -3.54 0.04
C LYS A 32 9.50 -4.02 -0.24
N LEU A 33 8.55 -3.68 0.63
CA LEU A 33 7.15 -4.01 0.40
C LEU A 33 6.66 -3.45 -0.94
N LYS A 34 6.98 -2.20 -1.24
CA LYS A 34 6.58 -1.59 -2.52
C LYS A 34 7.11 -2.38 -3.71
N LYS A 35 8.38 -2.80 -3.66
CA LYS A 35 9.00 -3.60 -4.73
C LYS A 35 8.28 -4.94 -4.89
N GLU A 36 7.98 -5.60 -3.79
CA GLU A 36 7.27 -6.89 -3.82
C GLU A 36 5.86 -6.74 -4.40
N LEU A 37 5.16 -5.67 -4.05
CA LEU A 37 3.82 -5.42 -4.59
C LEU A 37 3.86 -5.16 -6.09
N ILE A 38 4.83 -4.41 -6.57
CA ILE A 38 5.02 -4.16 -8.01
C ILE A 38 5.24 -5.48 -8.75
N ASN A 39 6.02 -6.39 -8.18
CA ASN A 39 6.26 -7.71 -8.77
C ASN A 39 4.99 -8.55 -8.84
N LYS A 40 4.07 -8.37 -7.92
CA LYS A 40 2.80 -9.11 -7.91
C LYS A 40 1.79 -8.56 -8.89
N ASN A 41 1.79 -7.23 -9.08
CA ASN A 41 0.84 -6.56 -9.96
C ASN A 41 1.45 -5.24 -10.44
N SER A 42 1.65 -5.13 -11.75
CA SER A 42 2.27 -3.94 -12.34
C SER A 42 1.49 -2.64 -12.12
N PHE A 43 0.22 -2.70 -11.80
CA PHE A 43 -0.55 -1.49 -11.46
C PHE A 43 0.03 -0.75 -10.25
N TYR A 44 0.68 -1.46 -9.36
CA TYR A 44 1.31 -0.82 -8.20
C TYR A 44 2.39 0.17 -8.60
N ASP A 45 3.09 -0.08 -9.70
CA ASP A 45 4.12 0.86 -10.18
C ASP A 45 3.51 2.22 -10.49
N GLU A 46 2.36 2.24 -11.16
CA GLU A 46 1.65 3.50 -11.45
C GLU A 46 1.18 4.19 -10.17
N ILE A 47 0.67 3.42 -9.22
CA ILE A 47 0.16 3.96 -7.97
C ILE A 47 1.29 4.60 -7.18
N PHE A 48 2.44 3.92 -7.09
CA PHE A 48 3.57 4.41 -6.30
C PHE A 48 4.28 5.59 -6.93
N LYS A 49 4.16 5.76 -8.24
CA LYS A 49 4.70 6.92 -8.95
C LYS A 49 3.83 8.16 -8.83
N ASP A 50 2.58 8.00 -8.43
CA ASP A 50 1.65 9.11 -8.27
C ASP A 50 1.88 9.76 -6.91
N ASN A 51 2.48 10.94 -6.90
CA ASN A 51 2.82 11.64 -5.67
C ASN A 51 1.60 12.11 -4.86
N SER A 52 0.42 12.05 -5.44
CA SER A 52 -0.79 12.43 -4.73
C SER A 52 -1.35 11.30 -3.86
N VAL A 53 -0.93 10.08 -4.09
CA VAL A 53 -1.36 8.94 -3.29
C VAL A 53 -0.57 8.89 -1.99
N LYS A 54 -1.28 8.84 -0.88
CA LYS A 54 -0.67 8.72 0.45
C LYS A 54 -0.79 7.30 0.98
N PHE A 55 0.16 6.90 1.79
CA PHE A 55 0.21 5.57 2.38
C PHE A 55 0.08 5.66 3.88
N PHE A 56 -0.79 4.84 4.43
CA PHE A 56 -1.03 4.82 5.87
C PHE A 56 -0.77 3.42 6.43
N LEU A 57 -0.03 3.35 7.52
CA LEU A 57 0.22 2.12 8.25
C LEU A 57 -0.57 2.18 9.55
N ASN A 58 -1.57 1.32 9.68
CA ASN A 58 -2.44 1.30 10.86
C ASN A 58 -2.95 2.71 11.21
N LEU A 59 -3.47 3.41 10.20
CA LEU A 59 -4.07 4.75 10.32
C LEU A 59 -3.08 5.90 10.51
N LYS A 60 -1.78 5.64 10.41
CA LYS A 60 -0.77 6.70 10.48
C LYS A 60 -0.05 6.81 9.14
N GLU A 61 0.13 8.03 8.67
CA GLU A 61 0.81 8.26 7.40
C GLU A 61 2.25 7.77 7.45
N ILE A 62 2.65 7.05 6.40
CA ILE A 62 4.02 6.57 6.27
C ILE A 62 4.85 7.65 5.59
N ALA A 63 5.86 8.15 6.29
CA ALA A 63 6.79 9.12 5.76
C ALA A 63 8.19 8.56 5.53
N ASP A 64 8.48 7.38 6.06
CA ASP A 64 9.82 6.80 6.07
C ASP A 64 9.85 5.49 5.29
N GLU A 65 10.62 5.45 4.22
CA GLU A 65 10.81 4.26 3.39
C GLU A 65 11.44 3.09 4.15
N ASN A 66 12.14 3.38 5.24
CA ASN A 66 12.79 2.37 6.07
C ASN A 66 11.91 1.85 7.20
N MET A 67 10.68 2.34 7.30
CA MET A 67 9.73 1.86 8.30
C MET A 67 9.52 0.36 8.17
N LEU A 68 9.55 -0.37 9.26
CA LEU A 68 9.31 -1.82 9.27
C LEU A 68 7.82 -2.10 9.23
N ILE A 69 7.47 -3.08 8.41
CA ILE A 69 6.11 -3.61 8.31
C ILE A 69 6.08 -4.93 9.06
N ASN A 70 5.17 -5.06 9.99
CA ASN A 70 5.07 -6.21 10.88
C ASN A 70 3.84 -7.06 10.62
N ASP A 71 3.84 -8.25 11.19
CA ASP A 71 2.69 -9.16 11.08
C ASP A 71 1.42 -8.49 11.59
N GLY A 72 0.35 -8.64 10.84
CA GLY A 72 -0.94 -8.06 11.18
C GLY A 72 -1.14 -6.61 10.78
N ASP A 73 -0.15 -5.98 10.21
CA ASP A 73 -0.27 -4.58 9.80
C ASP A 73 -1.25 -4.38 8.65
N GLU A 74 -1.85 -3.20 8.63
CA GLU A 74 -2.77 -2.78 7.57
C GLU A 74 -2.20 -1.56 6.87
N ILE A 75 -2.06 -1.65 5.56
CA ILE A 75 -1.60 -0.55 4.71
C ILE A 75 -2.79 -0.02 3.92
N ALA A 76 -3.04 1.28 3.97
CA ALA A 76 -4.07 1.91 3.17
C ALA A 76 -3.46 2.81 2.11
N LEU A 77 -3.94 2.69 0.88
CA LEU A 77 -3.54 3.53 -0.24
C LEU A 77 -4.66 4.54 -0.50
N LEU A 78 -4.40 5.78 -0.13
CA LEU A 78 -5.39 6.85 -0.13
C LEU A 78 -5.02 7.95 -1.11
N PRO A 79 -5.64 8.00 -2.27
CA PRO A 79 -5.50 9.17 -3.14
C PRO A 79 -6.18 10.38 -2.49
N PRO A 80 -5.80 11.59 -2.91
CA PRO A 80 -6.43 12.78 -2.34
C PRO A 80 -7.92 12.81 -2.66
N VAL A 81 -8.68 13.27 -1.70
CA VAL A 81 -10.09 13.53 -1.91
C VAL A 81 -10.19 14.87 -2.61
N THR A 82 -10.51 14.85 -3.88
CA THR A 82 -10.81 16.08 -4.57
C THR A 82 -12.25 16.41 -4.24
N GLY A 83 -12.41 17.13 -3.22
CA GLY A 83 -13.74 17.33 -2.88
C GLY A 83 -14.28 18.56 -3.08
N GLY A 84 -13.76 18.94 -3.55
CA GLY A 84 -14.48 20.07 -3.62
C GLY A 84 -15.56 20.12 -2.78
#